data_06ba91d57094289cb960211685cd66ca
#
_entry.id   06ba91d57094289cb960211685cd66ca
#
_cell.length_a   1.000
_cell.length_b   1.000
_cell.length_c   1.000
_cell.angle_alpha   90.00
_cell.angle_beta   90.00
_cell.angle_gamma   90.00
#
_symmetry.space_group_name_H-M   'P 1'
#
loop_
_entity.id
_entity.type
_entity.pdbx_description
1 polymer ?
#
loop_
_entity_poly.entity_id
_entity_poly.type
_entity_poly.pdbx_seq_one_letter_code
_entity_poly.pdbx_strand_id
1 'polypeptide(L)'
;MKIGLQFAMPVELHALPGARELEPFEIVSGVPFFEIEPGLIACAGGISKVNAAMAAEILCLKYGVGLILNAGVAGCSTELPLGPLAVASDLVPHDVDTTAVGDPIGLVSTVNQVAFPTWQPERCVSLLKEQGVSAVTGRIATGDWFAVKGSRAEWIRDTFSPLLVEMEGGAIAQVCLRNGVRFVSVKSVSDHLFSEKQAEEYFDFGQALEALGRVVLPLAQSLAQESC
;
A
#
# COMPACT_ATOMS: atom_id res chain seq x y z
N MET A 1 -16.40 8.96 -9.00
CA MET A 1 -15.74 9.24 -7.71
C MET A 1 -14.31 9.65 -7.98
N LYS A 2 -13.74 10.61 -7.21
CA LYS A 2 -12.29 10.88 -7.29
C LYS A 2 -11.52 9.79 -6.55
N ILE A 3 -10.37 9.39 -7.10
CA ILE A 3 -9.48 8.39 -6.50
C ILE A 3 -8.10 9.01 -6.26
N GLY A 4 -7.55 8.77 -5.07
CA GLY A 4 -6.16 9.03 -4.75
C GLY A 4 -5.29 7.81 -5.07
N LEU A 5 -4.27 7.98 -5.90
CA LEU A 5 -3.24 6.97 -6.13
C LEU A 5 -2.03 7.34 -5.28
N GLN A 6 -1.77 6.59 -4.23
CA GLN A 6 -0.69 6.88 -3.29
C GLN A 6 0.41 5.84 -3.36
N PHE A 7 1.61 6.32 -3.63
CA PHE A 7 2.87 5.57 -3.64
C PHE A 7 3.79 6.07 -2.52
N ALA A 8 4.76 5.26 -2.12
CA ALA A 8 5.80 5.71 -1.21
C ALA A 8 6.92 6.46 -1.95
N MET A 9 7.36 5.92 -3.07
CA MET A 9 8.53 6.40 -3.80
C MET A 9 8.18 6.96 -5.19
N PRO A 10 8.92 8.00 -5.64
CA PRO A 10 8.74 8.51 -7.02
C PRO A 10 8.91 7.42 -8.10
N VAL A 11 9.81 6.46 -7.89
CA VAL A 11 10.05 5.38 -8.84
C VAL A 11 8.82 4.48 -9.03
N GLU A 12 8.02 4.27 -7.99
CA GLU A 12 6.77 3.52 -8.05
C GLU A 12 5.69 4.30 -8.82
N LEU A 13 5.55 5.59 -8.55
CA LEU A 13 4.65 6.47 -9.31
C LEU A 13 5.05 6.52 -10.78
N HIS A 14 6.34 6.64 -11.07
CA HIS A 14 6.89 6.69 -12.42
C HIS A 14 6.82 5.35 -13.17
N ALA A 15 6.42 4.25 -12.51
CA ALA A 15 6.08 3.01 -13.19
C ALA A 15 4.74 3.10 -13.95
N LEU A 16 3.88 4.04 -13.59
CA LEU A 16 2.63 4.28 -14.33
C LEU A 16 2.93 4.81 -15.74
N PRO A 17 2.23 4.34 -16.76
CA PRO A 17 2.36 4.85 -18.12
C PRO A 17 2.15 6.37 -18.19
N GLY A 18 3.10 7.10 -18.78
CA GLY A 18 3.02 8.55 -18.97
C GLY A 18 3.31 9.39 -17.71
N ALA A 19 3.47 8.79 -16.54
CA ALA A 19 3.63 9.56 -15.29
C ALA A 19 4.96 10.33 -15.19
N ARG A 20 5.98 9.89 -15.91
CA ARG A 20 7.31 10.56 -15.91
C ARG A 20 7.31 11.91 -16.60
N GLU A 21 6.40 12.10 -17.54
CA GLU A 21 6.27 13.32 -18.36
C GLU A 21 5.33 14.35 -17.73
N LEU A 22 4.66 13.98 -16.61
CA LEU A 22 3.73 14.88 -15.94
C LEU A 22 4.45 15.86 -15.04
N GLU A 23 4.02 17.11 -15.11
CA GLU A 23 4.38 18.12 -14.12
C GLU A 23 3.34 18.10 -12.99
N PRO A 24 3.76 18.29 -11.73
CA PRO A 24 2.81 18.38 -10.63
C PRO A 24 1.93 19.63 -10.80
N PHE A 25 0.63 19.47 -10.65
CA PHE A 25 -0.27 20.64 -10.67
C PHE A 25 -0.21 21.42 -9.36
N GLU A 26 0.28 20.79 -8.28
CA GLU A 26 0.47 21.43 -6.96
C GLU A 26 1.50 20.68 -6.13
N ILE A 27 2.19 21.43 -5.24
CA ILE A 27 3.06 20.86 -4.20
C ILE A 27 2.49 21.28 -2.84
N VAL A 28 2.17 20.31 -1.98
CA VAL A 28 1.62 20.55 -0.63
C VAL A 28 2.49 19.84 0.40
N SER A 29 2.96 20.56 1.39
CA SER A 29 3.86 20.02 2.43
C SER A 29 5.09 19.29 1.85
N GLY A 30 5.59 19.74 0.70
CA GLY A 30 6.72 19.15 0.01
C GLY A 30 6.38 17.92 -0.85
N VAL A 31 5.12 17.48 -0.85
CA VAL A 31 4.64 16.36 -1.69
C VAL A 31 4.06 16.91 -2.99
N PRO A 32 4.59 16.48 -4.16
CA PRO A 32 4.01 16.82 -5.45
C PRO A 32 2.77 15.97 -5.74
N PHE A 33 1.71 16.62 -6.25
CA PHE A 33 0.46 15.98 -6.65
C PHE A 33 0.27 16.14 -8.17
N PHE A 34 -0.13 15.03 -8.80
CA PHE A 34 -0.30 14.90 -10.25
C PHE A 34 -1.73 14.49 -10.56
N GLU A 35 -2.34 15.06 -11.57
CA GLU A 35 -3.58 14.55 -12.14
C GLU A 35 -3.22 13.63 -13.33
N ILE A 36 -3.31 12.33 -13.10
CA ILE A 36 -2.98 11.32 -14.13
C ILE A 36 -4.07 11.30 -15.22
N GLU A 37 -5.31 11.36 -14.77
CA GLU A 37 -6.53 11.46 -15.59
C GLU A 37 -7.57 12.27 -14.80
N PRO A 38 -8.61 12.82 -15.41
CA PRO A 38 -9.64 13.55 -14.69
C PRO A 38 -10.23 12.75 -13.52
N GLY A 39 -9.96 13.22 -12.30
CA GLY A 39 -10.39 12.59 -11.07
C GLY A 39 -9.47 11.49 -10.51
N LEU A 40 -8.33 11.20 -11.15
CA LEU A 40 -7.27 10.34 -10.62
C LEU A 40 -6.09 11.19 -10.18
N ILE A 41 -5.95 11.42 -8.88
CA ILE A 41 -4.89 12.25 -8.29
C ILE A 41 -3.82 11.36 -7.68
N ALA A 42 -2.59 11.47 -8.17
CA ALA A 42 -1.46 10.66 -7.72
C ALA A 42 -0.46 11.47 -6.91
N CYS A 43 0.20 10.81 -5.96
CA CYS A 43 1.36 11.34 -5.27
C CYS A 43 2.33 10.23 -4.84
N ALA A 44 3.62 10.59 -4.70
CA ALA A 44 4.60 9.82 -3.95
C ALA A 44 4.76 10.49 -2.58
N GLY A 45 4.07 9.95 -1.58
CA GLY A 45 3.93 10.59 -0.27
C GLY A 45 5.18 10.53 0.61
N GLY A 46 6.12 9.65 0.28
CA GLY A 46 7.32 9.37 1.06
C GLY A 46 7.20 8.06 1.86
N ILE A 47 8.37 7.50 2.16
CA ILE A 47 8.49 6.27 2.96
C ILE A 47 8.11 6.57 4.42
N SER A 48 7.55 5.56 5.12
CA SER A 48 7.18 5.56 6.52
C SER A 48 5.80 6.13 6.85
N LYS A 49 5.28 5.74 8.00
CA LYS A 49 3.89 5.99 8.42
C LYS A 49 3.51 7.47 8.48
N VAL A 50 4.40 8.33 8.97
CA VAL A 50 4.12 9.77 9.10
C VAL A 50 3.94 10.42 7.72
N ASN A 51 4.86 10.15 6.80
CA ASN A 51 4.80 10.67 5.43
C ASN A 51 3.57 10.15 4.70
N ALA A 52 3.31 8.86 4.83
CA ALA A 52 2.15 8.20 4.22
C ALA A 52 0.82 8.77 4.75
N ALA A 53 0.70 8.95 6.08
CA ALA A 53 -0.49 9.51 6.70
C ALA A 53 -0.72 10.97 6.28
N MET A 54 0.34 11.80 6.23
CA MET A 54 0.26 13.18 5.78
C MET A 54 -0.27 13.29 4.35
N ALA A 55 0.29 12.50 3.43
CA ALA A 55 -0.15 12.50 2.03
C ALA A 55 -1.59 12.00 1.88
N ALA A 56 -1.98 10.95 2.61
CA ALA A 56 -3.34 10.44 2.63
C ALA A 56 -4.35 11.49 3.14
N GLU A 57 -4.02 12.22 4.21
CA GLU A 57 -4.88 13.26 4.76
C GLU A 57 -5.07 14.41 3.76
N ILE A 58 -4.03 14.80 3.03
CA ILE A 58 -4.13 15.79 1.96
C ILE A 58 -5.07 15.30 0.85
N LEU A 59 -4.93 14.04 0.42
CA LEU A 59 -5.83 13.42 -0.57
C LEU A 59 -7.29 13.46 -0.10
N CYS A 60 -7.54 13.11 1.16
CA CYS A 60 -8.89 13.09 1.74
C CYS A 60 -9.48 14.50 1.86
N LEU A 61 -8.80 15.39 2.56
CA LEU A 61 -9.37 16.69 2.95
C LEU A 61 -9.26 17.76 1.87
N LYS A 62 -8.12 17.83 1.18
CA LYS A 62 -7.91 18.89 0.19
C LYS A 62 -8.51 18.52 -1.17
N TYR A 63 -8.33 17.29 -1.62
CA TYR A 63 -8.78 16.88 -2.96
C TYR A 63 -10.13 16.15 -2.94
N GLY A 64 -10.61 15.73 -1.77
CA GLY A 64 -11.92 15.12 -1.59
C GLY A 64 -12.04 13.78 -2.31
N VAL A 65 -11.00 12.94 -2.23
CA VAL A 65 -11.05 11.60 -2.83
C VAL A 65 -12.01 10.70 -2.04
N GLY A 66 -12.75 9.86 -2.73
CA GLY A 66 -13.66 8.89 -2.11
C GLY A 66 -13.05 7.50 -1.90
N LEU A 67 -11.88 7.27 -2.51
CA LEU A 67 -11.08 6.07 -2.38
C LEU A 67 -9.60 6.41 -2.48
N ILE A 68 -8.76 5.80 -1.63
CA ILE A 68 -7.32 5.76 -1.82
C ILE A 68 -6.92 4.35 -2.26
N LEU A 69 -6.25 4.25 -3.42
CA LEU A 69 -5.53 3.08 -3.88
C LEU A 69 -4.04 3.29 -3.58
N ASN A 70 -3.55 2.61 -2.55
CA ASN A 70 -2.13 2.55 -2.24
C ASN A 70 -1.49 1.43 -3.08
N ALA A 71 -0.48 1.79 -3.85
CA ALA A 71 0.27 0.84 -4.64
C ALA A 71 1.77 1.00 -4.38
N GLY A 72 2.51 -0.10 -4.49
CA GLY A 72 3.95 -0.09 -4.24
C GLY A 72 4.52 -1.49 -4.11
N VAL A 73 5.81 -1.55 -3.79
CA VAL A 73 6.50 -2.81 -3.55
C VAL A 73 6.46 -3.19 -2.07
N ALA A 74 6.64 -4.49 -1.77
CA ALA A 74 6.66 -4.99 -0.39
C ALA A 74 7.49 -6.27 -0.29
N GLY A 75 8.10 -6.47 0.88
CA GLY A 75 8.82 -7.70 1.20
C GLY A 75 7.86 -8.85 1.51
N CYS A 76 8.14 -10.04 0.97
CA CYS A 76 7.33 -11.23 1.17
C CYS A 76 7.78 -12.01 2.39
N SER A 77 6.82 -12.37 3.28
CA SER A 77 7.07 -13.23 4.44
C SER A 77 6.76 -14.72 4.18
N THR A 78 6.33 -15.03 2.99
CA THR A 78 5.95 -16.38 2.52
C THR A 78 6.79 -16.79 1.31
N GLU A 79 6.32 -17.77 0.52
CA GLU A 79 7.04 -18.28 -0.66
C GLU A 79 6.43 -17.82 -2.00
N LEU A 80 5.79 -16.63 -2.04
CA LEU A 80 5.37 -16.07 -3.32
C LEU A 80 6.62 -15.71 -4.15
N PRO A 81 6.61 -15.92 -5.48
CA PRO A 81 7.73 -15.50 -6.33
C PRO A 81 7.91 -13.98 -6.34
N LEU A 82 8.96 -13.44 -6.95
CA LEU A 82 9.12 -12.00 -7.19
C LEU A 82 8.15 -11.52 -8.29
N GLY A 83 7.61 -10.31 -8.13
CA GLY A 83 6.74 -9.66 -9.11
C GLY A 83 5.24 -9.97 -9.06
N PRO A 84 4.72 -11.04 -8.40
CA PRO A 84 3.28 -11.21 -8.28
C PRO A 84 2.64 -10.13 -7.43
N LEU A 85 1.34 -9.95 -7.68
CA LEU A 85 0.54 -8.96 -6.97
C LEU A 85 -0.18 -9.58 -5.78
N ALA A 86 -0.25 -8.82 -4.71
CA ALA A 86 -1.09 -9.10 -3.56
C ALA A 86 -2.01 -7.91 -3.28
N VAL A 87 -3.29 -8.20 -3.07
CA VAL A 87 -4.28 -7.25 -2.57
C VAL A 87 -4.41 -7.46 -1.08
N ALA A 88 -4.26 -6.41 -0.29
CA ALA A 88 -4.43 -6.52 1.14
C ALA A 88 -5.88 -6.90 1.49
N SER A 89 -6.08 -7.93 2.31
CA SER A 89 -7.35 -8.19 2.97
C SER A 89 -7.56 -7.23 4.14
N ASP A 90 -6.51 -7.04 4.88
CA ASP A 90 -6.38 -6.09 5.99
C ASP A 90 -4.92 -5.70 6.20
N LEU A 91 -4.70 -4.65 6.99
CA LEU A 91 -3.36 -4.22 7.38
C LEU A 91 -3.25 -4.16 8.91
N VAL A 92 -2.10 -4.58 9.44
CA VAL A 92 -1.82 -4.56 10.89
C VAL A 92 -0.56 -3.75 11.18
N PRO A 93 -0.58 -2.81 12.14
CA PRO A 93 0.62 -2.09 12.56
C PRO A 93 1.44 -2.98 13.50
N HIS A 94 2.52 -3.58 13.00
CA HIS A 94 3.35 -4.51 13.78
C HIS A 94 4.26 -3.82 14.82
N ASP A 95 4.36 -2.52 14.78
CA ASP A 95 5.21 -1.70 15.66
C ASP A 95 4.42 -0.82 16.65
N VAL A 96 3.10 -1.05 16.77
CA VAL A 96 2.26 -0.45 17.80
C VAL A 96 2.18 -1.45 18.97
N ASP A 97 2.77 -1.09 20.10
CA ASP A 97 2.81 -1.93 21.29
C ASP A 97 2.42 -1.14 22.54
N THR A 98 1.25 -1.41 23.05
CA THR A 98 0.71 -0.91 24.31
C THR A 98 0.39 -2.07 25.27
N THR A 99 1.03 -3.23 25.07
CA THR A 99 0.81 -4.43 25.91
C THR A 99 1.16 -4.20 27.37
N ALA A 100 2.07 -3.27 27.66
CA ALA A 100 2.42 -2.89 29.03
C ALA A 100 1.24 -2.32 29.85
N VAL A 101 0.19 -1.84 29.18
CA VAL A 101 -1.05 -1.35 29.79
C VAL A 101 -2.23 -2.29 29.57
N GLY A 102 -1.98 -3.51 29.06
CA GLY A 102 -2.97 -4.57 28.91
C GLY A 102 -3.66 -4.65 27.54
N ASP A 103 -3.27 -3.83 26.59
CA ASP A 103 -3.83 -3.87 25.24
C ASP A 103 -3.29 -5.09 24.44
N PRO A 104 -4.04 -5.59 23.46
CA PRO A 104 -3.49 -6.53 22.49
C PRO A 104 -2.37 -5.88 21.67
N ILE A 105 -1.36 -6.67 21.29
CA ILE A 105 -0.31 -6.19 20.36
C ILE A 105 -0.93 -5.71 19.04
N GLY A 106 -0.43 -4.59 18.52
CA GLY A 106 -0.95 -3.96 17.29
C GLY A 106 -2.23 -3.13 17.49
N LEU A 107 -2.78 -3.05 18.70
CA LEU A 107 -3.98 -2.25 18.93
C LEU A 107 -3.69 -0.75 18.81
N VAL A 108 -4.36 -0.09 17.89
CA VAL A 108 -4.44 1.37 17.83
C VAL A 108 -5.61 1.82 18.70
N SER A 109 -5.33 2.10 19.98
CA SER A 109 -6.35 2.30 21.02
C SER A 109 -7.37 3.39 20.67
N THR A 110 -6.92 4.48 20.03
CA THR A 110 -7.79 5.63 19.67
C THR A 110 -8.92 5.26 18.71
N VAL A 111 -8.71 4.27 17.84
CA VAL A 111 -9.71 3.76 16.89
C VAL A 111 -10.19 2.35 17.23
N ASN A 112 -9.63 1.76 18.29
CA ASN A 112 -9.94 0.42 18.79
C ASN A 112 -9.85 -0.66 17.70
N GLN A 113 -8.76 -0.64 16.92
CA GLN A 113 -8.53 -1.57 15.83
C GLN A 113 -7.12 -2.16 15.94
N VAL A 114 -7.00 -3.48 15.79
CA VAL A 114 -5.73 -4.19 15.55
C VAL A 114 -5.48 -4.33 14.06
N ALA A 115 -6.53 -4.63 13.30
CA ALA A 115 -6.47 -4.81 11.85
C ALA A 115 -7.41 -3.83 11.13
N PHE A 116 -6.94 -3.27 10.05
CA PHE A 116 -7.66 -2.31 9.22
C PHE A 116 -8.08 -3.00 7.92
N PRO A 117 -9.37 -3.41 7.78
CA PRO A 117 -9.83 -4.10 6.57
C PRO A 117 -9.81 -3.15 5.37
N THR A 118 -9.54 -3.72 4.19
CA THR A 118 -9.60 -3.00 2.92
C THR A 118 -10.98 -3.11 2.28
N TRP A 119 -11.23 -2.26 1.31
CA TRP A 119 -12.51 -2.26 0.60
C TRP A 119 -12.51 -3.29 -0.53
N GLN A 120 -13.39 -4.29 -0.43
CA GLN A 120 -13.66 -5.31 -1.45
C GLN A 120 -12.41 -6.00 -2.05
N PRO A 121 -11.51 -6.59 -1.24
CA PRO A 121 -10.25 -7.16 -1.75
C PRO A 121 -10.46 -8.27 -2.78
N GLU A 122 -11.47 -9.12 -2.63
CA GLU A 122 -11.78 -10.21 -3.56
C GLU A 122 -12.27 -9.66 -4.92
N ARG A 123 -13.00 -8.54 -4.90
CA ARG A 123 -13.41 -7.86 -6.13
C ARG A 123 -12.21 -7.26 -6.85
N CYS A 124 -11.26 -6.68 -6.12
CA CYS A 124 -10.02 -6.19 -6.69
C CYS A 124 -9.23 -7.33 -7.36
N VAL A 125 -9.13 -8.50 -6.74
CA VAL A 125 -8.50 -9.69 -7.36
C VAL A 125 -9.25 -10.12 -8.62
N SER A 126 -10.59 -10.07 -8.61
CA SER A 126 -11.40 -10.41 -9.79
C SER A 126 -11.15 -9.43 -10.94
N LEU A 127 -11.08 -8.12 -10.66
CA LEU A 127 -10.75 -7.09 -11.65
C LEU A 127 -9.35 -7.27 -12.25
N LEU A 128 -8.36 -7.60 -11.41
CA LEU A 128 -7.00 -7.92 -11.89
C LEU A 128 -7.00 -9.16 -12.78
N LYS A 129 -7.78 -10.19 -12.42
CA LYS A 129 -7.93 -11.38 -13.25
C LYS A 129 -8.60 -11.09 -14.60
N GLU A 130 -9.59 -10.20 -14.64
CA GLU A 130 -10.23 -9.71 -15.88
C GLU A 130 -9.20 -8.99 -16.78
N GLN A 131 -8.17 -8.38 -16.20
CA GLN A 131 -7.03 -7.77 -16.89
C GLN A 131 -5.94 -8.79 -17.28
N GLY A 132 -6.16 -10.08 -17.04
CA GLY A 132 -5.19 -11.15 -17.35
C GLY A 132 -4.04 -11.28 -16.34
N VAL A 133 -4.20 -10.71 -15.14
CA VAL A 133 -3.17 -10.72 -14.10
C VAL A 133 -3.65 -11.50 -12.88
N SER A 134 -2.82 -12.44 -12.41
CA SER A 134 -3.08 -13.18 -11.17
C SER A 134 -2.65 -12.35 -9.97
N ALA A 135 -3.50 -12.32 -8.95
CA ALA A 135 -3.20 -11.72 -7.66
C ALA A 135 -3.75 -12.61 -6.54
N VAL A 136 -3.17 -12.49 -5.36
CA VAL A 136 -3.64 -13.17 -4.15
C VAL A 136 -4.14 -12.14 -3.14
N THR A 137 -4.99 -12.56 -2.19
CA THR A 137 -5.34 -11.73 -1.04
C THR A 137 -4.59 -12.19 0.20
N GLY A 138 -4.26 -11.26 1.08
CA GLY A 138 -3.66 -11.60 2.37
C GLY A 138 -3.41 -10.37 3.24
N ARG A 139 -3.10 -10.64 4.50
CA ARG A 139 -2.73 -9.60 5.46
C ARG A 139 -1.41 -8.96 5.09
N ILE A 140 -1.30 -7.65 5.29
CA ILE A 140 -0.05 -6.91 5.18
C ILE A 140 0.32 -6.35 6.56
N ALA A 141 1.58 -6.50 6.98
CA ALA A 141 2.07 -5.90 8.21
C ALA A 141 2.82 -4.60 7.89
N THR A 142 2.44 -3.52 8.58
CA THR A 142 3.03 -2.19 8.40
C THR A 142 3.83 -1.76 9.62
N GLY A 143 4.99 -1.15 9.40
CA GLY A 143 5.77 -0.51 10.48
C GLY A 143 6.98 0.24 9.97
N ASP A 144 7.48 1.19 10.77
CA ASP A 144 8.64 2.03 10.42
C ASP A 144 9.96 1.25 10.57
N TRP A 145 10.08 0.16 9.83
CA TRP A 145 11.27 -0.67 9.80
C TRP A 145 11.35 -1.44 8.48
N PHE A 146 12.48 -1.29 7.78
CA PHE A 146 12.78 -2.14 6.63
C PHE A 146 13.02 -3.57 7.12
N ALA A 147 12.12 -4.48 6.78
CA ALA A 147 12.11 -5.82 7.30
C ALA A 147 13.24 -6.66 6.68
N VAL A 148 14.12 -7.17 7.53
CA VAL A 148 15.22 -8.06 7.14
C VAL A 148 15.19 -9.32 8.00
N LYS A 149 15.73 -10.41 7.48
CA LYS A 149 15.87 -11.70 8.18
C LYS A 149 16.41 -11.52 9.61
N GLY A 150 15.76 -12.13 10.57
CA GLY A 150 16.14 -12.10 11.98
C GLY A 150 14.95 -12.26 12.91
N SER A 151 15.20 -12.23 14.22
CA SER A 151 14.20 -12.50 15.25
C SER A 151 12.99 -11.57 15.19
N ARG A 152 13.15 -10.32 14.76
CA ARG A 152 12.03 -9.39 14.58
C ARG A 152 11.14 -9.80 13.42
N ALA A 153 11.71 -10.19 12.27
CA ALA A 153 10.94 -10.67 11.12
C ALA A 153 10.19 -11.97 11.45
N GLU A 154 10.85 -12.89 12.17
CA GLU A 154 10.24 -14.11 12.67
C GLU A 154 9.08 -13.81 13.62
N TRP A 155 9.28 -12.90 14.57
CA TRP A 155 8.23 -12.48 15.49
C TRP A 155 7.03 -11.85 14.75
N ILE A 156 7.24 -11.00 13.75
CA ILE A 156 6.17 -10.40 12.92
C ILE A 156 5.39 -11.51 12.20
N ARG A 157 6.12 -12.46 11.57
CA ARG A 157 5.50 -13.60 10.90
C ARG A 157 4.63 -14.43 11.85
N ASP A 158 5.18 -14.78 13.00
CA ASP A 158 4.54 -15.71 13.94
C ASP A 158 3.38 -15.03 14.70
N THR A 159 3.44 -13.71 14.92
CA THR A 159 2.42 -12.96 15.67
C THR A 159 1.25 -12.56 14.75
N PHE A 160 1.51 -12.07 13.55
CA PHE A 160 0.49 -11.47 12.69
C PHE A 160 0.16 -12.31 11.44
N SER A 161 1.00 -13.30 11.12
CA SER A 161 0.88 -14.16 9.93
C SER A 161 0.67 -13.34 8.63
N PRO A 162 1.46 -12.29 8.38
CA PRO A 162 1.27 -11.46 7.20
C PRO A 162 1.75 -12.19 5.94
N LEU A 163 1.14 -11.88 4.81
CA LEU A 163 1.63 -12.24 3.49
C LEU A 163 2.83 -11.38 3.10
N LEU A 164 2.72 -10.08 3.34
CA LEU A 164 3.73 -9.07 3.02
C LEU A 164 4.00 -8.16 4.22
N VAL A 165 5.17 -7.51 4.19
CA VAL A 165 5.59 -6.48 5.16
C VAL A 165 6.02 -5.23 4.38
N GLU A 166 5.56 -4.05 4.83
CA GLU A 166 5.84 -2.75 4.22
C GLU A 166 5.77 -1.62 5.27
N MET A 167 5.85 -0.36 4.86
CA MET A 167 6.06 0.73 5.81
C MET A 167 4.98 1.85 5.79
N GLU A 168 3.90 1.74 5.01
CA GLU A 168 2.95 2.84 4.75
C GLU A 168 1.48 2.48 4.92
N GLY A 169 1.06 1.37 4.38
CA GLY A 169 -0.34 1.04 4.12
C GLY A 169 -1.23 1.07 5.36
N GLY A 170 -0.73 0.59 6.51
CA GLY A 170 -1.48 0.65 7.77
C GLY A 170 -1.77 2.07 8.26
N ALA A 171 -0.86 3.02 8.00
CA ALA A 171 -1.07 4.42 8.34
C ALA A 171 -2.10 5.07 7.40
N ILE A 172 -2.03 4.76 6.10
CA ILE A 172 -3.03 5.22 5.12
C ILE A 172 -4.42 4.67 5.48
N ALA A 173 -4.50 3.37 5.82
CA ALA A 173 -5.75 2.73 6.24
C ALA A 173 -6.39 3.42 7.46
N GLN A 174 -5.58 3.82 8.46
CA GLN A 174 -6.05 4.57 9.62
C GLN A 174 -6.61 5.94 9.23
N VAL A 175 -5.94 6.67 8.34
CA VAL A 175 -6.41 7.96 7.82
C VAL A 175 -7.73 7.77 7.08
N CYS A 176 -7.81 6.79 6.18
CA CYS A 176 -9.03 6.49 5.43
C CYS A 176 -10.20 6.14 6.35
N LEU A 177 -9.97 5.29 7.36
CA LEU A 177 -10.99 4.94 8.35
C LEU A 177 -11.56 6.18 9.06
N ARG A 178 -10.69 7.09 9.49
CA ARG A 178 -11.11 8.31 10.21
C ARG A 178 -11.83 9.31 9.33
N ASN A 179 -11.54 9.34 8.03
CA ASN A 179 -12.17 10.23 7.06
C ASN A 179 -13.39 9.60 6.36
N GLY A 180 -13.72 8.33 6.64
CA GLY A 180 -14.79 7.61 5.93
C GLY A 180 -14.50 7.39 4.45
N VAL A 181 -13.23 7.35 4.08
CA VAL A 181 -12.74 7.13 2.71
C VAL A 181 -12.46 5.64 2.51
N ARG A 182 -12.83 5.08 1.36
CA ARG A 182 -12.53 3.69 1.01
C ARG A 182 -11.03 3.51 0.81
N PHE A 183 -10.52 2.34 1.20
CA PHE A 183 -9.10 2.04 1.08
C PHE A 183 -8.85 0.70 0.41
N VAL A 184 -7.95 0.69 -0.57
CA VAL A 184 -7.43 -0.50 -1.25
C VAL A 184 -5.91 -0.43 -1.23
N SER A 185 -5.25 -1.54 -0.98
CA SER A 185 -3.79 -1.65 -1.11
C SER A 185 -3.42 -2.81 -2.01
N VAL A 186 -2.62 -2.51 -3.04
CA VAL A 186 -2.07 -3.49 -3.99
C VAL A 186 -0.56 -3.39 -3.97
N LYS A 187 0.09 -4.48 -3.64
CA LYS A 187 1.55 -4.55 -3.55
C LYS A 187 2.10 -5.60 -4.51
N SER A 188 3.29 -5.35 -5.03
CA SER A 188 4.07 -6.34 -5.77
C SER A 188 5.25 -6.79 -4.94
N VAL A 189 5.53 -8.10 -4.96
CA VAL A 189 6.65 -8.67 -4.19
C VAL A 189 7.97 -8.19 -4.78
N SER A 190 8.76 -7.46 -3.98
CA SER A 190 10.10 -6.98 -4.34
C SER A 190 11.22 -7.91 -3.87
N ASP A 191 11.04 -8.52 -2.71
CA ASP A 191 12.06 -9.31 -2.01
C ASP A 191 11.43 -10.29 -1.03
N HIS A 192 12.21 -11.25 -0.57
CA HIS A 192 11.80 -12.24 0.42
C HIS A 192 12.53 -12.00 1.74
N LEU A 193 11.79 -11.75 2.83
CA LEU A 193 12.33 -11.43 4.14
C LEU A 193 13.33 -12.46 4.69
N PHE A 194 13.17 -13.72 4.28
CA PHE A 194 13.99 -14.84 4.77
C PHE A 194 15.00 -15.35 3.74
N SER A 195 15.09 -14.70 2.57
CA SER A 195 16.10 -14.99 1.55
C SER A 195 17.49 -14.54 2.00
N GLU A 196 18.52 -15.35 1.72
CA GLU A 196 19.93 -14.93 1.86
C GLU A 196 20.32 -13.86 0.81
N LYS A 197 19.50 -13.68 -0.22
CA LYS A 197 19.68 -12.72 -1.30
C LYS A 197 18.75 -11.52 -1.22
N GLN A 198 18.10 -11.30 -0.08
CA GLN A 198 17.09 -10.25 0.06
C GLN A 198 17.56 -8.88 -0.42
N ALA A 199 18.80 -8.48 -0.11
CA ALA A 199 19.33 -7.19 -0.54
C ALA A 199 19.46 -7.10 -2.06
N GLU A 200 19.91 -8.19 -2.74
CA GLU A 200 20.01 -8.24 -4.20
C GLU A 200 18.61 -8.16 -4.83
N GLU A 201 17.64 -8.93 -4.30
CA GLU A 201 16.25 -8.92 -4.75
C GLU A 201 15.64 -7.53 -4.62
N TYR A 202 15.81 -6.86 -3.47
CA TYR A 202 15.28 -5.53 -3.23
C TYR A 202 15.84 -4.47 -4.18
N PHE A 203 17.14 -4.53 -4.52
CA PHE A 203 17.74 -3.57 -5.44
C PHE A 203 17.42 -3.88 -6.92
N ASP A 204 16.88 -5.04 -7.23
CA ASP A 204 16.44 -5.44 -8.58
C ASP A 204 14.91 -5.62 -8.65
N PHE A 205 14.17 -4.67 -8.10
CA PHE A 205 12.70 -4.73 -8.10
C PHE A 205 12.02 -4.24 -9.40
N GLY A 206 12.74 -4.24 -10.51
CA GLY A 206 12.21 -3.84 -11.83
C GLY A 206 10.99 -4.64 -12.26
N GLN A 207 10.94 -5.95 -12.00
CA GLN A 207 9.79 -6.80 -12.29
C GLN A 207 8.55 -6.39 -11.46
N ALA A 208 8.75 -6.02 -10.19
CA ALA A 208 7.68 -5.57 -9.31
C ALA A 208 7.10 -4.23 -9.79
N LEU A 209 7.95 -3.30 -10.23
CA LEU A 209 7.50 -2.03 -10.81
C LEU A 209 6.75 -2.22 -12.13
N GLU A 210 7.23 -3.12 -13.00
CA GLU A 210 6.54 -3.44 -14.25
C GLU A 210 5.14 -4.00 -14.00
N ALA A 211 5.02 -4.92 -13.04
CA ALA A 211 3.73 -5.49 -12.64
C ALA A 211 2.75 -4.40 -12.16
N LEU A 212 3.20 -3.48 -11.30
CA LEU A 212 2.39 -2.35 -10.82
C LEU A 212 2.00 -1.41 -11.96
N GLY A 213 2.94 -1.02 -12.81
CA GLY A 213 2.70 -0.11 -13.94
C GLY A 213 1.63 -0.60 -14.89
N ARG A 214 1.51 -1.92 -15.06
CA ARG A 214 0.51 -2.54 -15.94
C ARG A 214 -0.91 -2.52 -15.37
N VAL A 215 -1.08 -2.54 -14.05
CA VAL A 215 -2.39 -2.83 -13.42
C VAL A 215 -3.00 -1.67 -12.65
N VAL A 216 -2.20 -0.76 -12.11
CA VAL A 216 -2.71 0.24 -11.15
C VAL A 216 -3.71 1.19 -11.81
N LEU A 217 -3.42 1.73 -13.00
CA LEU A 217 -4.36 2.61 -13.69
C LEU A 217 -5.65 1.89 -14.12
N PRO A 218 -5.60 0.73 -14.83
CA PRO A 218 -6.81 -0.01 -15.17
C PRO A 218 -7.64 -0.42 -13.96
N LEU A 219 -7.00 -0.79 -12.85
CA LEU A 219 -7.71 -1.12 -11.61
C LEU A 219 -8.40 0.13 -11.03
N ALA A 220 -7.71 1.26 -10.95
CA ALA A 220 -8.30 2.52 -10.47
C ALA A 220 -9.50 2.95 -11.31
N GLN A 221 -9.40 2.86 -12.64
CA GLN A 221 -10.49 3.16 -13.57
C GLN A 221 -11.71 2.25 -13.34
N SER A 222 -11.48 0.94 -13.15
CA SER A 222 -12.55 -0.02 -12.84
C SER A 222 -13.22 0.31 -11.50
N LEU A 223 -12.44 0.60 -10.45
CA LEU A 223 -12.94 0.96 -9.12
C LEU A 223 -13.73 2.29 -9.14
N ALA A 224 -13.34 3.25 -9.98
CA ALA A 224 -14.08 4.51 -10.16
C ALA A 224 -15.49 4.29 -10.70
N GLN A 225 -15.69 3.29 -11.56
CA GLN A 225 -16.97 2.94 -12.16
C GLN A 225 -17.91 2.20 -11.20
N GLU A 226 -17.38 1.39 -10.27
CA GLU A 226 -18.16 0.62 -9.29
C GLU A 226 -18.75 1.46 -8.15
N SER A 227 -18.49 2.74 -8.14
CA SER A 227 -18.89 3.66 -7.07
C SER A 227 -20.22 4.37 -7.31
N CYS A 228 -20.93 3.99 -8.38
CA CYS A 228 -22.25 4.51 -8.73
C CYS A 228 -23.38 3.64 -8.19
#